data_3d5360c1d91ce6d9d4684cca492f2225
#
_entry.id   3d5360c1d91ce6d9d4684cca492f2225
#
_cell.length_a   1.000
_cell.length_b   1.000
_cell.length_c   1.000
_cell.angle_alpha   90.00
_cell.angle_beta   90.00
_cell.angle_gamma   90.00
#
_symmetry.space_group_name_H-M   'P 1'
#
loop_
_entity.id
_entity.type
_entity.pdbx_description
1 polymer ?
#
loop_
_entity_poly.entity_id
_entity_poly.type
_entity_poly.pdbx_seq_one_letter_code
_entity_poly.pdbx_strand_id
1 'polypeptide(L)'
;MIIVMRREATPSDIENVVSRLHEIGCEAHVSEGQVRTVIGAIGDRTVVQTLPWEAMPGVERAVPVLKSFKFVSRDFQAEDTVVGVGRVQIGGGTLTVVAGPCAVEDRDQLMRTAEPVVAAGAKVLRGDAFKPRTSPYSFQGLGEKGLQLMAEAREMFGVPFVAEVLDARDVELVASYADILRIGTRNMANYTLLAEVGRQAKPVQLKRGFTATLEEWLNAAEYIYKEGNHQIIMVERGIRTFETAARNTLDITAVPLIKHMSHLPIMVDPSHAGGKRELVAPLARAAVGAGADGIMVDVHPAPDTAKVDGEQALLPSEFAKLMVTVRELAAVLGYQL
;
A
#
# COMPACT_ATOMS: atom_id res chain seq x y z
N MET A 1 -17.01 -6.46 -16.87
CA MET A 1 -17.52 -5.18 -17.49
C MET A 1 -17.72 -4.17 -16.39
N ILE A 2 -17.51 -2.89 -16.66
CA ILE A 2 -17.83 -1.77 -15.76
C ILE A 2 -19.02 -1.04 -16.34
N ILE A 3 -20.09 -0.88 -15.56
CA ILE A 3 -21.29 -0.13 -15.95
C ILE A 3 -21.27 1.17 -15.14
N VAL A 4 -21.18 2.30 -15.82
CA VAL A 4 -21.13 3.63 -15.21
C VAL A 4 -22.55 4.19 -15.20
N MET A 5 -23.05 4.53 -14.04
CA MET A 5 -24.36 5.15 -13.89
C MET A 5 -24.27 6.66 -14.12
N ARG A 6 -25.34 7.25 -14.64
CA ARG A 6 -25.49 8.71 -14.74
C ARG A 6 -25.51 9.33 -13.35
N ARG A 7 -25.16 10.60 -13.25
CA ARG A 7 -25.14 11.31 -11.97
C ARG A 7 -26.52 11.40 -11.32
N GLU A 8 -27.57 11.47 -12.14
CA GLU A 8 -28.98 11.53 -11.75
C GLU A 8 -29.66 10.16 -11.66
N ALA A 9 -28.91 9.05 -11.77
CA ALA A 9 -29.46 7.71 -11.66
C ALA A 9 -30.09 7.51 -10.28
N THR A 10 -31.29 6.95 -10.28
CA THR A 10 -32.03 6.67 -9.05
C THR A 10 -31.58 5.34 -8.42
N PRO A 11 -31.83 5.10 -7.12
CA PRO A 11 -31.59 3.80 -6.51
C PRO A 11 -32.28 2.65 -7.24
N SER A 12 -33.49 2.88 -7.80
CA SER A 12 -34.22 1.91 -8.61
C SER A 12 -33.50 1.58 -9.92
N ASP A 13 -32.84 2.54 -10.55
CA ASP A 13 -32.05 2.27 -11.77
C ASP A 13 -30.85 1.39 -11.46
N ILE A 14 -30.17 1.65 -10.33
CA ILE A 14 -29.03 0.83 -9.86
C ILE A 14 -29.50 -0.60 -9.56
N GLU A 15 -30.59 -0.76 -8.84
CA GLU A 15 -31.17 -2.07 -8.48
C GLU A 15 -31.60 -2.87 -9.72
N ASN A 16 -32.15 -2.21 -10.73
CA ASN A 16 -32.49 -2.83 -12.00
C ASN A 16 -31.27 -3.39 -12.74
N VAL A 17 -30.15 -2.64 -12.76
CA VAL A 17 -28.90 -3.11 -13.35
C VAL A 17 -28.32 -4.29 -12.58
N VAL A 18 -28.32 -4.22 -11.24
CA VAL A 18 -27.85 -5.31 -10.35
C VAL A 18 -28.69 -6.57 -10.55
N SER A 19 -30.03 -6.45 -10.55
CA SER A 19 -30.94 -7.56 -10.78
C SER A 19 -30.71 -8.22 -12.13
N ARG A 20 -30.50 -7.41 -13.17
CA ARG A 20 -30.21 -7.91 -14.52
C ARG A 20 -28.89 -8.66 -14.61
N LEU A 21 -27.86 -8.24 -13.86
CA LEU A 21 -26.61 -8.98 -13.75
C LEU A 21 -26.80 -10.33 -13.09
N HIS A 22 -27.56 -10.38 -11.99
CA HIS A 22 -27.88 -11.63 -11.30
C HIS A 22 -28.68 -12.61 -12.17
N GLU A 23 -29.66 -12.12 -12.95
CA GLU A 23 -30.44 -12.95 -13.88
C GLU A 23 -29.60 -13.69 -14.91
N ILE A 24 -28.48 -13.11 -15.33
CA ILE A 24 -27.55 -13.73 -16.28
C ILE A 24 -26.41 -14.49 -15.59
N GLY A 25 -26.52 -14.73 -14.28
CA GLY A 25 -25.53 -15.50 -13.50
C GLY A 25 -24.24 -14.74 -13.18
N CYS A 26 -24.29 -13.42 -13.19
CA CYS A 26 -23.14 -12.57 -12.85
C CYS A 26 -23.33 -11.96 -11.46
N GLU A 27 -22.20 -11.78 -10.73
CA GLU A 27 -22.19 -10.99 -9.50
C GLU A 27 -22.08 -9.49 -9.85
N ALA A 28 -22.74 -8.66 -9.04
CA ALA A 28 -22.68 -7.21 -9.16
C ALA A 28 -21.97 -6.60 -7.93
N HIS A 29 -20.98 -5.77 -8.16
CA HIS A 29 -20.33 -4.98 -7.11
C HIS A 29 -20.62 -3.50 -7.35
N VAL A 30 -21.41 -2.90 -6.43
CA VAL A 30 -21.78 -1.49 -6.52
C VAL A 30 -20.78 -0.65 -5.72
N SER A 31 -20.21 0.36 -6.37
CA SER A 31 -19.36 1.37 -5.74
C SER A 31 -20.01 2.73 -5.88
N GLU A 32 -20.41 3.32 -4.76
CA GLU A 32 -20.98 4.66 -4.67
C GLU A 32 -19.86 5.68 -4.48
N GLY A 33 -19.47 6.37 -5.56
CA GLY A 33 -18.53 7.49 -5.50
C GLY A 33 -19.26 8.80 -5.15
N GLN A 34 -18.51 9.83 -4.78
CA GLN A 34 -19.08 11.17 -4.46
C GLN A 34 -19.81 11.81 -5.65
N VAL A 35 -19.45 11.43 -6.87
CA VAL A 35 -19.99 12.03 -8.10
C VAL A 35 -20.87 11.07 -8.88
N ARG A 36 -20.58 9.76 -8.86
CA ARG A 36 -21.24 8.72 -9.66
C ARG A 36 -21.22 7.37 -8.97
N THR A 37 -22.21 6.55 -9.26
CA THR A 37 -22.23 5.13 -8.93
C THR A 37 -21.66 4.32 -10.11
N VAL A 38 -20.83 3.34 -9.79
CA VAL A 38 -20.24 2.41 -10.77
C VAL A 38 -20.56 0.99 -10.34
N ILE A 39 -20.98 0.15 -11.31
CA ILE A 39 -21.33 -1.26 -11.05
C ILE A 39 -20.32 -2.14 -11.79
N GLY A 40 -19.53 -2.88 -11.04
CA GLY A 40 -18.63 -3.91 -11.58
C GLY A 40 -19.37 -5.22 -11.80
N ALA A 41 -19.46 -5.67 -13.04
CA ALA A 41 -20.03 -6.98 -13.39
C ALA A 41 -18.93 -8.04 -13.37
N ILE A 42 -19.10 -9.07 -12.53
CA ILE A 42 -18.21 -10.23 -12.40
C ILE A 42 -18.95 -11.45 -12.91
N GLY A 43 -18.41 -12.15 -13.89
CA GLY A 43 -19.01 -13.34 -14.50
C GLY A 43 -18.50 -13.62 -15.90
N ASP A 44 -19.23 -14.46 -16.64
CA ASP A 44 -18.85 -14.79 -18.01
C ASP A 44 -18.92 -13.54 -18.90
N ARG A 45 -17.73 -13.15 -19.38
CA ARG A 45 -17.54 -11.96 -20.21
C ARG A 45 -18.39 -12.01 -21.49
N THR A 46 -18.54 -13.18 -22.08
CA THR A 46 -19.27 -13.33 -23.34
C THR A 46 -20.75 -13.02 -23.15
N VAL A 47 -21.31 -13.47 -22.03
CA VAL A 47 -22.70 -13.22 -21.65
C VAL A 47 -22.95 -11.74 -21.33
N VAL A 48 -22.07 -11.15 -20.51
CA VAL A 48 -22.22 -9.74 -20.11
C VAL A 48 -22.12 -8.78 -21.29
N GLN A 49 -21.28 -9.09 -22.28
CA GLN A 49 -21.07 -8.22 -23.45
C GLN A 49 -22.22 -8.27 -24.46
N THR A 50 -23.11 -9.24 -24.40
CA THR A 50 -24.24 -9.35 -25.35
C THR A 50 -25.42 -8.44 -25.00
N LEU A 51 -25.46 -7.90 -23.80
CA LEU A 51 -26.59 -7.09 -23.34
C LEU A 51 -26.37 -5.60 -23.64
N PRO A 52 -27.43 -4.89 -24.07
CA PRO A 52 -27.35 -3.46 -24.39
C PRO A 52 -27.49 -2.62 -23.10
N TRP A 53 -26.48 -2.67 -22.24
CA TRP A 53 -26.49 -1.96 -20.93
C TRP A 53 -26.81 -0.48 -21.05
N GLU A 54 -26.29 0.19 -22.10
CA GLU A 54 -26.52 1.63 -22.33
C GLU A 54 -27.96 1.98 -22.66
N ALA A 55 -28.79 0.98 -23.00
CA ALA A 55 -30.24 1.15 -23.19
C ALA A 55 -31.03 1.10 -21.88
N MET A 56 -30.40 0.69 -20.77
CA MET A 56 -31.06 0.64 -19.46
C MET A 56 -31.16 2.04 -18.85
N PRO A 57 -32.30 2.34 -18.16
CA PRO A 57 -32.44 3.60 -17.45
C PRO A 57 -31.28 3.85 -16.46
N GLY A 58 -30.82 5.08 -16.40
CA GLY A 58 -29.74 5.47 -15.48
C GLY A 58 -28.32 5.06 -15.90
N VAL A 59 -28.14 4.23 -16.93
CA VAL A 59 -26.80 3.86 -17.43
C VAL A 59 -26.27 4.94 -18.35
N GLU A 60 -25.05 5.41 -18.12
CA GLU A 60 -24.35 6.34 -18.98
C GLU A 60 -23.54 5.60 -20.05
N ARG A 61 -22.79 4.59 -19.64
CA ARG A 61 -21.97 3.76 -20.53
C ARG A 61 -21.61 2.42 -19.90
N ALA A 62 -21.33 1.43 -20.73
CA ALA A 62 -20.82 0.13 -20.34
C ALA A 62 -19.44 -0.11 -20.98
N VAL A 63 -18.40 -0.27 -20.18
CA VAL A 63 -17.03 -0.41 -20.64
C VAL A 63 -16.56 -1.86 -20.46
N PRO A 64 -16.23 -2.58 -21.55
CA PRO A 64 -15.63 -3.89 -21.42
C PRO A 64 -14.23 -3.79 -20.81
N VAL A 65 -14.01 -4.44 -19.66
CA VAL A 65 -12.69 -4.48 -19.02
C VAL A 65 -11.84 -5.53 -19.71
N LEU A 66 -10.79 -5.06 -20.38
CA LEU A 66 -9.78 -5.91 -21.03
C LEU A 66 -8.68 -6.34 -20.05
N LYS A 67 -8.52 -5.60 -18.95
CA LYS A 67 -7.51 -5.84 -17.90
C LYS A 67 -7.94 -6.99 -16.99
N SER A 68 -6.96 -7.72 -16.44
CA SER A 68 -7.19 -8.81 -15.48
C SER A 68 -7.65 -8.30 -14.10
N PHE A 69 -7.27 -7.06 -13.72
CA PHE A 69 -7.73 -6.33 -12.53
C PHE A 69 -8.85 -5.36 -12.91
N LYS A 70 -9.86 -5.22 -12.05
CA LYS A 70 -11.09 -4.47 -12.33
C LYS A 70 -11.31 -3.35 -11.31
N PHE A 71 -11.52 -3.73 -10.06
CA PHE A 71 -11.92 -2.79 -8.99
C PHE A 71 -10.81 -1.83 -8.58
N VAL A 72 -9.56 -2.25 -8.65
CA VAL A 72 -8.40 -1.38 -8.38
C VAL A 72 -8.00 -0.54 -9.58
N SER A 73 -8.71 -0.66 -10.72
CA SER A 73 -8.41 0.04 -11.96
C SER A 73 -8.94 1.48 -11.95
N ARG A 74 -8.21 2.39 -12.59
CA ARG A 74 -8.67 3.76 -12.86
C ARG A 74 -9.95 3.80 -13.71
N ASP A 75 -10.21 2.75 -14.49
CA ASP A 75 -11.45 2.62 -15.25
C ASP A 75 -12.67 2.41 -14.34
N PHE A 76 -12.47 1.83 -13.16
CA PHE A 76 -13.52 1.62 -12.15
C PHE A 76 -13.75 2.89 -11.31
N GLN A 77 -12.68 3.52 -10.85
CA GLN A 77 -12.74 4.75 -10.05
C GLN A 77 -11.79 5.80 -10.63
N ALA A 78 -12.33 6.93 -11.06
CA ALA A 78 -11.55 8.02 -11.66
C ALA A 78 -10.78 8.85 -10.61
N GLU A 79 -11.36 9.03 -9.42
CA GLU A 79 -10.79 9.78 -8.33
C GLU A 79 -9.76 8.95 -7.55
N ASP A 80 -8.72 9.61 -7.01
CA ASP A 80 -7.72 8.95 -6.18
C ASP A 80 -8.34 8.43 -4.89
N THR A 81 -7.96 7.21 -4.50
CA THR A 81 -8.26 6.70 -3.17
C THR A 81 -7.37 7.40 -2.15
N VAL A 82 -8.00 7.88 -1.09
CA VAL A 82 -7.31 8.41 0.09
C VAL A 82 -7.49 7.44 1.25
N VAL A 83 -6.40 6.89 1.72
CA VAL A 83 -6.40 5.94 2.85
C VAL A 83 -6.20 6.69 4.16
N GLY A 84 -7.18 6.58 5.06
CA GLY A 84 -7.16 7.23 6.38
C GLY A 84 -6.60 6.30 7.47
N VAL A 85 -5.64 6.79 8.26
CA VAL A 85 -5.09 6.09 9.44
C VAL A 85 -5.07 7.06 10.62
N GLY A 86 -6.10 7.04 11.44
CA GLY A 86 -6.28 8.05 12.48
C GLY A 86 -6.37 9.46 11.88
N ARG A 87 -5.38 10.29 12.16
CA ARG A 87 -5.28 11.66 11.61
C ARG A 87 -4.43 11.74 10.33
N VAL A 88 -3.81 10.64 9.93
CA VAL A 88 -2.92 10.59 8.76
C VAL A 88 -3.74 10.22 7.54
N GLN A 89 -3.49 10.91 6.43
CA GLN A 89 -4.05 10.58 5.11
C GLN A 89 -2.90 10.18 4.17
N ILE A 90 -3.14 9.17 3.35
CA ILE A 90 -2.19 8.64 2.37
C ILE A 90 -2.85 8.66 1.00
N GLY A 91 -2.30 9.42 0.07
CA GLY A 91 -2.92 9.72 -1.23
C GLY A 91 -3.59 11.10 -1.27
N GLY A 92 -4.26 11.43 -2.38
CA GLY A 92 -5.04 12.67 -2.51
C GLY A 92 -4.22 13.95 -2.42
N GLY A 93 -2.96 13.95 -2.87
CA GLY A 93 -2.08 15.12 -2.81
C GLY A 93 -1.31 15.27 -1.49
N THR A 94 -1.37 14.26 -0.60
CA THR A 94 -0.51 14.21 0.59
C THR A 94 0.76 13.40 0.32
N LEU A 95 1.88 13.81 0.94
CA LEU A 95 3.12 13.04 0.95
C LEU A 95 3.35 12.48 2.36
N THR A 96 3.12 11.19 2.55
CA THR A 96 3.27 10.55 3.87
C THR A 96 4.63 9.88 4.03
N VAL A 97 5.32 10.18 5.14
CA VAL A 97 6.60 9.55 5.46
C VAL A 97 6.41 8.51 6.57
N VAL A 98 6.77 7.25 6.23
CA VAL A 98 6.81 6.11 7.14
C VAL A 98 8.26 5.87 7.51
N ALA A 99 8.63 5.90 8.79
CA ALA A 99 10.01 5.68 9.21
C ALA A 99 10.09 4.89 10.52
N GLY A 100 11.22 4.22 10.73
CA GLY A 100 11.50 3.43 11.91
C GLY A 100 12.45 2.29 11.63
N PRO A 101 12.71 1.39 12.57
CA PRO A 101 13.66 0.30 12.37
C PRO A 101 13.09 -0.76 11.40
N CYS A 102 13.98 -1.50 10.74
CA CYS A 102 13.58 -2.64 9.91
C CYS A 102 12.93 -3.73 10.77
N ALA A 103 13.43 -3.95 11.99
CA ALA A 103 12.83 -4.83 12.99
C ALA A 103 12.91 -4.20 14.37
N VAL A 104 11.95 -4.54 15.23
CA VAL A 104 12.01 -4.25 16.68
C VAL A 104 12.97 -5.24 17.31
N GLU A 105 14.07 -4.75 17.88
CA GLU A 105 15.11 -5.57 18.51
C GLU A 105 15.00 -5.61 20.03
N ASP A 106 14.66 -4.49 20.61
CA ASP A 106 14.32 -4.29 21.99
C ASP A 106 13.64 -2.91 22.18
N ARG A 107 13.24 -2.59 23.43
CA ARG A 107 12.57 -1.32 23.74
C ARG A 107 13.47 -0.10 23.55
N ASP A 108 14.74 -0.17 23.97
CA ASP A 108 15.67 0.96 23.90
C ASP A 108 15.97 1.33 22.45
N GLN A 109 16.28 0.34 21.61
CA GLN A 109 16.49 0.53 20.17
C GLN A 109 15.27 1.18 19.51
N LEU A 110 14.06 0.68 19.82
CA LEU A 110 12.82 1.22 19.24
C LEU A 110 12.59 2.68 19.65
N MET A 111 12.67 3.01 20.96
CA MET A 111 12.39 4.37 21.44
C MET A 111 13.44 5.38 20.95
N ARG A 112 14.72 5.01 20.94
CA ARG A 112 15.81 5.84 20.39
C ARG A 112 15.70 6.04 18.88
N THR A 113 14.92 5.21 18.18
CA THR A 113 14.61 5.42 16.76
C THR A 113 13.34 6.24 16.59
N ALA A 114 12.26 5.89 17.32
CA ALA A 114 10.93 6.46 17.15
C ALA A 114 10.91 7.97 17.48
N GLU A 115 11.49 8.38 18.61
CA GLU A 115 11.52 9.77 19.02
C GLU A 115 12.08 10.72 17.96
N PRO A 116 13.32 10.53 17.46
CA PRO A 116 13.89 11.44 16.46
C PRO A 116 13.21 11.36 15.10
N VAL A 117 12.68 10.21 14.68
CA VAL A 117 11.99 10.13 13.36
C VAL A 117 10.65 10.84 13.40
N VAL A 118 9.90 10.74 14.50
CA VAL A 118 8.65 11.48 14.69
C VAL A 118 8.93 12.99 14.80
N ALA A 119 9.92 13.40 15.59
CA ALA A 119 10.35 14.79 15.69
C ALA A 119 10.79 15.36 14.34
N ALA A 120 11.41 14.56 13.48
CA ALA A 120 11.78 14.96 12.12
C ALA A 120 10.59 14.98 11.14
N GLY A 121 9.40 14.46 11.51
CA GLY A 121 8.17 14.58 10.74
C GLY A 121 7.68 13.28 10.10
N ALA A 122 8.15 12.11 10.55
CA ALA A 122 7.50 10.85 10.21
C ALA A 122 6.05 10.84 10.75
N LYS A 123 5.10 10.46 9.91
CA LYS A 123 3.67 10.43 10.25
C LYS A 123 3.19 9.03 10.65
N VAL A 124 3.95 8.00 10.28
CA VAL A 124 3.66 6.60 10.61
C VAL A 124 4.98 5.94 11.03
N LEU A 125 4.96 5.23 12.15
CA LEU A 125 6.09 4.40 12.55
C LEU A 125 6.07 3.07 11.78
N ARG A 126 7.25 2.54 11.51
CA ARG A 126 7.44 1.17 11.07
C ARG A 126 8.34 0.43 12.06
N GLY A 127 8.14 -0.86 12.20
CA GLY A 127 8.97 -1.75 12.99
C GLY A 127 8.37 -3.15 12.95
N ASP A 128 9.09 -4.12 12.35
CA ASP A 128 8.52 -5.45 12.22
C ASP A 128 8.79 -6.28 13.47
N ALA A 129 7.72 -6.84 13.99
CA ALA A 129 7.73 -7.80 15.10
C ALA A 129 8.02 -9.23 14.62
N PHE A 130 7.67 -9.52 13.36
CA PHE A 130 7.93 -10.79 12.67
C PHE A 130 8.79 -10.53 11.42
N LYS A 131 9.79 -11.36 11.16
CA LYS A 131 10.71 -11.18 10.03
C LYS A 131 10.82 -12.44 9.18
N PRO A 132 10.45 -12.37 7.87
CA PRO A 132 10.68 -13.48 6.96
C PRO A 132 12.17 -13.53 6.59
N ARG A 133 12.87 -14.55 7.07
CA ARG A 133 14.31 -14.72 6.84
C ARG A 133 14.61 -15.89 5.91
N THR A 134 15.59 -15.71 5.04
CA THR A 134 16.07 -16.81 4.18
C THR A 134 16.78 -17.89 5.01
N SER A 135 17.51 -17.49 6.05
CA SER A 135 18.14 -18.42 6.98
C SER A 135 17.30 -18.58 8.27
N PRO A 136 17.01 -19.81 8.70
CA PRO A 136 16.25 -20.03 9.94
C PRO A 136 17.05 -19.65 11.20
N TYR A 137 18.36 -19.46 11.09
CA TYR A 137 19.25 -19.06 12.18
C TYR A 137 19.32 -17.54 12.38
N SER A 138 18.77 -16.76 11.45
CA SER A 138 18.73 -15.29 11.56
C SER A 138 17.64 -14.86 12.55
N PHE A 139 17.77 -13.64 13.06
CA PHE A 139 16.77 -13.05 13.95
C PHE A 139 15.38 -13.01 13.29
N GLN A 140 14.40 -13.67 13.91
CA GLN A 140 13.04 -13.85 13.38
C GLN A 140 12.05 -12.76 13.84
N GLY A 141 12.50 -11.83 14.66
CA GLY A 141 11.65 -10.85 15.34
C GLY A 141 11.34 -11.23 16.79
N LEU A 142 10.62 -10.37 17.49
CA LEU A 142 10.21 -10.56 18.89
C LEU A 142 8.80 -11.15 19.02
N GLY A 143 8.11 -11.40 17.90
CA GLY A 143 6.71 -11.85 17.92
C GLY A 143 5.79 -10.83 18.58
N GLU A 144 4.78 -11.29 19.30
CA GLU A 144 3.79 -10.43 19.97
C GLU A 144 4.41 -9.37 20.88
N LYS A 145 5.53 -9.70 21.56
CA LYS A 145 6.26 -8.71 22.37
C LYS A 145 6.72 -7.50 21.53
N GLY A 146 7.11 -7.73 20.29
CA GLY A 146 7.46 -6.66 19.35
C GLY A 146 6.26 -5.78 19.01
N LEU A 147 5.08 -6.38 18.83
CA LEU A 147 3.82 -5.64 18.61
C LEU A 147 3.44 -4.78 19.82
N GLN A 148 3.60 -5.32 21.03
CA GLN A 148 3.36 -4.60 22.29
C GLN A 148 4.29 -3.39 22.42
N LEU A 149 5.57 -3.53 22.08
CA LEU A 149 6.51 -2.40 22.07
C LEU A 149 6.16 -1.34 21.03
N MET A 150 5.70 -1.74 19.85
CA MET A 150 5.21 -0.80 18.82
C MET A 150 3.95 -0.07 19.30
N ALA A 151 3.03 -0.75 19.97
CA ALA A 151 1.86 -0.13 20.57
C ALA A 151 2.25 0.87 21.66
N GLU A 152 3.23 0.57 22.50
CA GLU A 152 3.80 1.51 23.49
C GLU A 152 4.38 2.75 22.79
N ALA A 153 5.14 2.59 21.71
CA ALA A 153 5.69 3.70 20.93
C ALA A 153 4.58 4.55 20.30
N ARG A 154 3.51 3.92 19.76
CA ARG A 154 2.33 4.62 19.24
C ARG A 154 1.71 5.54 20.31
N GLU A 155 1.45 5.01 21.51
CA GLU A 155 0.86 5.80 22.60
C GLU A 155 1.79 6.94 23.05
N MET A 156 3.10 6.66 23.12
CA MET A 156 4.08 7.63 23.60
C MET A 156 4.27 8.81 22.62
N PHE A 157 4.31 8.54 21.32
CA PHE A 157 4.60 9.54 20.28
C PHE A 157 3.36 10.02 19.52
N GLY A 158 2.19 9.46 19.75
CA GLY A 158 0.93 9.88 19.15
C GLY A 158 0.83 9.64 17.64
N VAL A 159 1.56 8.67 17.09
CA VAL A 159 1.59 8.35 15.65
C VAL A 159 1.24 6.88 15.40
N PRO A 160 0.45 6.56 14.37
CA PRO A 160 0.11 5.17 14.02
C PRO A 160 1.35 4.38 13.60
N PHE A 161 1.22 3.05 13.57
CA PHE A 161 2.29 2.19 13.08
C PHE A 161 1.82 1.11 12.10
N VAL A 162 2.75 0.69 11.25
CA VAL A 162 2.60 -0.43 10.33
C VAL A 162 3.43 -1.62 10.79
N ALA A 163 2.84 -2.82 10.75
CA ALA A 163 3.53 -4.08 11.03
C ALA A 163 3.32 -5.12 9.92
N GLU A 164 4.35 -5.94 9.67
CA GLU A 164 4.30 -7.01 8.66
C GLU A 164 3.56 -8.23 9.20
N VAL A 165 2.66 -8.79 8.38
CA VAL A 165 1.99 -10.06 8.60
C VAL A 165 2.61 -11.11 7.70
N LEU A 166 3.02 -12.25 8.26
CA LEU A 166 3.69 -13.32 7.51
C LEU A 166 2.77 -14.48 7.15
N ASP A 167 1.80 -14.75 7.97
CA ASP A 167 0.91 -15.92 7.86
C ASP A 167 -0.55 -15.52 8.09
N ALA A 168 -1.46 -16.16 7.39
CA ALA A 168 -2.90 -15.90 7.53
C ALA A 168 -3.42 -16.14 8.97
N ARG A 169 -2.80 -17.05 9.70
CA ARG A 169 -3.14 -17.36 11.10
C ARG A 169 -2.80 -16.22 12.08
N ASP A 170 -1.87 -15.34 11.70
CA ASP A 170 -1.40 -14.24 12.54
C ASP A 170 -2.09 -12.91 12.22
N VAL A 171 -2.98 -12.88 11.21
CA VAL A 171 -3.64 -11.64 10.75
C VAL A 171 -4.42 -10.98 11.88
N GLU A 172 -5.25 -11.73 12.59
CA GLU A 172 -6.05 -11.21 13.70
C GLU A 172 -5.17 -10.67 14.84
N LEU A 173 -4.11 -11.41 15.21
CA LEU A 173 -3.16 -10.96 16.22
C LEU A 173 -2.51 -9.64 15.82
N VAL A 174 -1.95 -9.54 14.60
CA VAL A 174 -1.26 -8.32 14.15
C VAL A 174 -2.25 -7.16 14.02
N ALA A 175 -3.48 -7.41 13.50
CA ALA A 175 -4.52 -6.42 13.35
C ALA A 175 -5.02 -5.85 14.69
N SER A 176 -4.94 -6.63 15.78
CA SER A 176 -5.30 -6.16 17.13
C SER A 176 -4.35 -5.07 17.67
N TYR A 177 -3.11 -5.03 17.21
CA TYR A 177 -2.09 -4.06 17.62
C TYR A 177 -1.85 -2.98 16.58
N ALA A 178 -1.62 -3.36 15.31
CA ALA A 178 -1.20 -2.46 14.24
C ALA A 178 -2.35 -1.61 13.70
N ASP A 179 -2.01 -0.42 13.20
CA ASP A 179 -2.93 0.49 12.53
C ASP A 179 -2.96 0.25 11.01
N ILE A 180 -1.87 -0.29 10.46
CA ILE A 180 -1.72 -0.69 9.06
C ILE A 180 -1.11 -2.09 9.03
N LEU A 181 -1.70 -3.00 8.26
CA LEU A 181 -1.13 -4.32 7.98
C LEU A 181 -0.21 -4.24 6.76
N ARG A 182 0.98 -4.84 6.83
CA ARG A 182 1.86 -4.89 5.67
C ARG A 182 2.03 -6.30 5.16
N ILE A 183 1.81 -6.46 3.85
CA ILE A 183 2.17 -7.67 3.11
C ILE A 183 3.55 -7.45 2.50
N GLY A 184 4.51 -8.21 2.97
CA GLY A 184 5.89 -8.16 2.49
C GLY A 184 6.02 -8.74 1.08
N THR A 185 7.11 -8.37 0.41
CA THR A 185 7.44 -8.75 -0.98
C THR A 185 7.33 -10.25 -1.26
N ARG A 186 7.74 -11.10 -0.29
CA ARG A 186 7.68 -12.56 -0.44
C ARG A 186 6.27 -13.12 -0.41
N ASN A 187 5.33 -12.38 0.16
CA ASN A 187 3.94 -12.75 0.34
C ASN A 187 2.98 -12.06 -0.64
N MET A 188 3.49 -11.29 -1.63
CA MET A 188 2.63 -10.63 -2.61
C MET A 188 1.72 -11.63 -3.37
N ALA A 189 2.22 -12.83 -3.64
CA ALA A 189 1.47 -13.89 -4.31
C ALA A 189 0.88 -14.93 -3.34
N ASN A 190 0.83 -14.65 -2.04
CA ASN A 190 0.16 -15.50 -1.06
C ASN A 190 -1.32 -15.13 -0.99
N TYR A 191 -2.10 -15.63 -1.94
CA TYR A 191 -3.50 -15.24 -2.13
C TYR A 191 -4.38 -15.57 -0.92
N THR A 192 -4.08 -16.63 -0.17
CA THR A 192 -4.77 -16.93 1.10
C THR A 192 -4.55 -15.83 2.14
N LEU A 193 -3.31 -15.36 2.28
CA LEU A 193 -2.99 -14.25 3.18
C LEU A 193 -3.61 -12.94 2.69
N LEU A 194 -3.61 -12.68 1.37
CA LEU A 194 -4.25 -11.50 0.79
C LEU A 194 -5.75 -11.45 1.07
N ALA A 195 -6.44 -12.60 0.90
CA ALA A 195 -7.85 -12.71 1.22
C ALA A 195 -8.12 -12.47 2.72
N GLU A 196 -7.27 -13.02 3.61
CA GLU A 196 -7.47 -12.87 5.05
C GLU A 196 -7.25 -11.42 5.52
N VAL A 197 -6.22 -10.71 5.04
CA VAL A 197 -6.05 -9.28 5.34
C VAL A 197 -7.14 -8.41 4.66
N GLY A 198 -7.71 -8.87 3.56
CA GLY A 198 -8.84 -8.25 2.89
C GLY A 198 -10.14 -8.25 3.71
N ARG A 199 -10.29 -9.18 4.67
CA ARG A 199 -11.43 -9.22 5.60
C ARG A 199 -11.26 -8.31 6.81
N GLN A 200 -10.08 -7.74 6.99
CA GLN A 200 -9.81 -6.83 8.11
C GLN A 200 -10.23 -5.40 7.76
N ALA A 201 -10.61 -4.63 8.79
CA ALA A 201 -10.94 -3.21 8.64
C ALA A 201 -9.70 -2.29 8.57
N LYS A 202 -8.51 -2.84 8.77
CA LYS A 202 -7.25 -2.09 8.80
C LYS A 202 -6.72 -1.86 7.39
N PRO A 203 -6.17 -0.67 7.07
CA PRO A 203 -5.46 -0.44 5.81
C PRO A 203 -4.34 -1.45 5.56
N VAL A 204 -4.10 -1.78 4.30
CA VAL A 204 -3.09 -2.76 3.90
C VAL A 204 -2.02 -2.10 3.03
N GLN A 205 -0.76 -2.16 3.44
CA GLN A 205 0.40 -1.88 2.59
C GLN A 205 0.81 -3.15 1.84
N LEU A 206 0.69 -3.14 0.52
CA LEU A 206 1.06 -4.27 -0.35
C LEU A 206 2.36 -3.99 -1.07
N LYS A 207 3.46 -4.61 -0.64
CA LYS A 207 4.77 -4.52 -1.30
C LYS A 207 4.81 -5.35 -2.57
N ARG A 208 5.39 -4.76 -3.64
CA ARG A 208 5.63 -5.44 -4.92
C ARG A 208 6.56 -6.64 -4.76
N GLY A 209 6.26 -7.73 -5.46
CA GLY A 209 7.10 -8.91 -5.57
C GLY A 209 8.42 -8.62 -6.28
N PHE A 210 9.46 -9.44 -6.01
CA PHE A 210 10.81 -9.21 -6.56
C PHE A 210 10.89 -9.20 -8.09
N THR A 211 10.01 -9.96 -8.75
CA THR A 211 9.96 -10.12 -10.21
C THR A 211 8.57 -9.87 -10.77
N ALA A 212 7.68 -9.30 -9.94
CA ALA A 212 6.29 -9.09 -10.31
C ALA A 212 6.16 -7.94 -11.31
N THR A 213 5.37 -8.17 -12.35
CA THR A 213 4.89 -7.13 -13.23
C THR A 213 3.91 -6.21 -12.49
N LEU A 214 3.61 -5.04 -13.03
CA LEU A 214 2.60 -4.14 -12.45
C LEU A 214 1.21 -4.78 -12.48
N GLU A 215 0.91 -5.55 -13.51
CA GLU A 215 -0.35 -6.27 -13.64
C GLU A 215 -0.53 -7.34 -12.56
N GLU A 216 0.50 -8.16 -12.29
CA GLU A 216 0.49 -9.14 -11.22
C GLU A 216 0.31 -8.49 -9.84
N TRP A 217 0.95 -7.33 -9.64
CA TRP A 217 0.85 -6.58 -8.40
C TRP A 217 -0.54 -5.96 -8.21
N LEU A 218 -1.15 -5.43 -9.26
CA LEU A 218 -2.54 -4.94 -9.24
C LEU A 218 -3.54 -6.09 -9.04
N ASN A 219 -3.31 -7.26 -9.65
CA ASN A 219 -4.13 -8.45 -9.38
C ASN A 219 -4.03 -8.89 -7.92
N ALA A 220 -2.85 -8.80 -7.29
CA ALA A 220 -2.71 -9.07 -5.86
C ALA A 220 -3.53 -8.08 -5.01
N ALA A 221 -3.55 -6.79 -5.37
CA ALA A 221 -4.42 -5.80 -4.74
C ALA A 221 -5.92 -6.11 -4.94
N GLU A 222 -6.29 -6.62 -6.11
CA GLU A 222 -7.67 -7.05 -6.42
C GLU A 222 -8.16 -8.14 -5.46
N TYR A 223 -7.30 -9.09 -5.05
CA TYR A 223 -7.66 -10.09 -4.05
C TYR A 223 -8.05 -9.48 -2.71
N ILE A 224 -7.32 -8.47 -2.25
CA ILE A 224 -7.63 -7.74 -1.01
C ILE A 224 -8.94 -6.97 -1.16
N TYR A 225 -9.06 -6.24 -2.27
CA TYR A 225 -10.23 -5.41 -2.57
C TYR A 225 -11.52 -6.21 -2.62
N LYS A 226 -11.49 -7.40 -3.27
CA LYS A 226 -12.63 -8.30 -3.42
C LYS A 226 -13.21 -8.79 -2.07
N GLU A 227 -12.38 -8.93 -1.05
CA GLU A 227 -12.81 -9.35 0.29
C GLU A 227 -13.44 -8.19 1.10
N GLY A 228 -13.49 -6.97 0.55
CA GLY A 228 -14.15 -5.80 1.13
C GLY A 228 -13.23 -4.74 1.69
N ASN A 229 -11.91 -4.95 1.71
CA ASN A 229 -10.97 -3.94 2.15
C ASN A 229 -10.49 -3.07 0.97
N HIS A 230 -11.01 -1.86 0.90
CA HIS A 230 -10.67 -0.89 -0.15
C HIS A 230 -9.51 0.04 0.23
N GLN A 231 -8.98 -0.07 1.45
CA GLN A 231 -7.91 0.77 1.98
C GLN A 231 -6.54 0.15 1.69
N ILE A 232 -6.13 0.16 0.44
CA ILE A 232 -4.90 -0.48 -0.03
C ILE A 232 -3.89 0.58 -0.44
N ILE A 233 -2.64 0.41 -0.01
CA ILE A 233 -1.49 1.26 -0.31
C ILE A 233 -0.46 0.41 -1.06
N MET A 234 -0.18 0.73 -2.29
CA MET A 234 0.84 0.07 -3.10
C MET A 234 2.22 0.52 -2.64
N VAL A 235 3.21 -0.39 -2.54
CA VAL A 235 4.58 -0.03 -2.13
C VAL A 235 5.60 -0.62 -3.09
N GLU A 236 6.18 0.22 -3.95
CA GLU A 236 7.34 -0.12 -4.79
C GLU A 236 8.58 -0.20 -3.90
N ARG A 237 9.42 -1.24 -4.08
CA ARG A 237 10.59 -1.50 -3.24
C ARG A 237 11.80 -2.05 -4.00
N GLY A 238 11.79 -1.91 -5.30
CA GLY A 238 12.80 -2.45 -6.19
C GLY A 238 12.52 -3.87 -6.65
N ILE A 239 12.90 -4.15 -7.86
CA ILE A 239 12.79 -5.46 -8.51
C ILE A 239 14.16 -6.08 -8.74
N ARG A 240 14.22 -7.41 -8.84
CA ARG A 240 15.43 -8.11 -9.25
C ARG A 240 15.65 -7.93 -10.73
N THR A 241 16.86 -7.50 -11.07
CA THR A 241 17.35 -7.39 -12.44
C THR A 241 18.70 -8.08 -12.55
N PHE A 242 19.35 -7.96 -13.69
CA PHE A 242 20.73 -8.43 -13.88
C PHE A 242 21.78 -7.59 -13.13
N GLU A 243 21.41 -6.36 -12.67
CA GLU A 243 22.32 -5.47 -11.95
C GLU A 243 22.55 -5.96 -10.51
N THR A 244 23.80 -5.96 -10.07
CA THR A 244 24.24 -6.46 -8.76
C THR A 244 24.89 -5.38 -7.88
N ALA A 245 25.13 -4.18 -8.42
CA ALA A 245 25.72 -3.07 -7.66
C ALA A 245 24.80 -2.52 -6.56
N ALA A 246 23.47 -2.67 -6.73
CA ALA A 246 22.46 -2.41 -5.71
C ALA A 246 21.73 -3.71 -5.34
N ARG A 247 21.08 -3.74 -4.20
CA ARG A 247 20.30 -4.91 -3.74
C ARG A 247 19.17 -5.27 -4.71
N ASN A 248 18.46 -4.24 -5.19
CA ASN A 248 17.42 -4.33 -6.22
C ASN A 248 17.48 -3.06 -7.06
N THR A 249 16.93 -3.11 -8.26
CA THR A 249 16.72 -1.94 -9.09
C THR A 249 15.41 -1.26 -8.73
N LEU A 250 15.45 -0.02 -8.26
CA LEU A 250 14.23 0.75 -8.05
C LEU A 250 13.54 1.04 -9.39
N ASP A 251 12.34 0.49 -9.58
CA ASP A 251 11.52 0.81 -10.74
C ASP A 251 10.74 2.10 -10.48
N ILE A 252 11.40 3.23 -10.68
CA ILE A 252 10.78 4.54 -10.46
C ILE A 252 9.63 4.80 -11.43
N THR A 253 9.62 4.13 -12.59
CA THR A 253 8.55 4.25 -13.59
C THR A 253 7.25 3.62 -13.10
N ALA A 254 7.32 2.69 -12.13
CA ALA A 254 6.14 2.12 -11.51
C ALA A 254 5.26 3.19 -10.85
N VAL A 255 5.82 4.28 -10.34
CA VAL A 255 5.06 5.33 -9.66
C VAL A 255 4.05 5.99 -10.60
N PRO A 256 4.44 6.66 -11.70
CA PRO A 256 3.48 7.27 -12.61
C PRO A 256 2.60 6.23 -13.33
N LEU A 257 3.11 5.02 -13.61
CA LEU A 257 2.32 3.97 -14.25
C LEU A 257 1.19 3.48 -13.35
N ILE A 258 1.44 3.20 -12.07
CA ILE A 258 0.39 2.80 -11.12
C ILE A 258 -0.64 3.92 -10.98
N LYS A 259 -0.23 5.18 -10.87
CA LYS A 259 -1.17 6.31 -10.78
C LYS A 259 -2.03 6.47 -12.04
N HIS A 260 -1.51 6.06 -13.21
CA HIS A 260 -2.29 6.01 -14.45
C HIS A 260 -3.22 4.81 -14.52
N MET A 261 -2.79 3.63 -14.05
CA MET A 261 -3.52 2.36 -14.17
C MET A 261 -4.56 2.16 -13.06
N SER A 262 -4.31 2.73 -11.86
CA SER A 262 -5.06 2.50 -10.64
C SER A 262 -5.37 3.80 -9.91
N HIS A 263 -6.40 3.79 -9.09
CA HIS A 263 -6.76 4.87 -8.18
C HIS A 263 -6.09 4.73 -6.79
N LEU A 264 -5.40 3.61 -6.54
CA LEU A 264 -4.77 3.34 -5.25
C LEU A 264 -3.52 4.21 -5.04
N PRO A 265 -3.27 4.71 -3.82
CA PRO A 265 -2.06 5.45 -3.50
C PRO A 265 -0.82 4.56 -3.60
N ILE A 266 0.30 5.14 -4.05
CA ILE A 266 1.58 4.45 -4.19
C ILE A 266 2.67 5.12 -3.37
N MET A 267 3.36 4.32 -2.56
CA MET A 267 4.55 4.69 -1.80
C MET A 267 5.79 4.02 -2.39
N VAL A 268 6.96 4.52 -2.04
CA VAL A 268 8.25 3.92 -2.41
C VAL A 268 9.07 3.62 -1.16
N ASP A 269 9.71 2.46 -1.15
CA ASP A 269 10.67 2.01 -0.12
C ASP A 269 12.10 2.05 -0.70
N PRO A 270 12.80 3.19 -0.60
CA PRO A 270 14.14 3.34 -1.13
C PRO A 270 15.19 2.51 -0.38
N SER A 271 14.96 2.24 0.92
CA SER A 271 15.87 1.46 1.75
C SER A 271 16.01 0.03 1.23
N HIS A 272 14.87 -0.66 1.02
CA HIS A 272 14.89 -2.03 0.52
C HIS A 272 15.15 -2.11 -0.99
N ALA A 273 14.95 -1.03 -1.74
CA ALA A 273 15.33 -0.96 -3.15
C ALA A 273 16.86 -0.90 -3.29
N GLY A 274 17.50 0.13 -2.77
CA GLY A 274 18.93 0.33 -2.89
C GLY A 274 19.77 -0.66 -2.09
N GLY A 275 19.33 -0.99 -0.87
CA GLY A 275 20.01 -1.89 0.05
C GLY A 275 21.30 -1.32 0.65
N LYS A 276 21.61 -0.06 0.39
CA LYS A 276 22.79 0.67 0.85
C LYS A 276 22.38 2.05 1.36
N ARG A 277 22.96 2.48 2.47
CA ARG A 277 22.63 3.75 3.16
C ARG A 277 22.76 4.98 2.27
N GLU A 278 23.85 5.05 1.49
CA GLU A 278 24.13 6.16 0.57
C GLU A 278 23.11 6.31 -0.56
N LEU A 279 22.39 5.22 -0.91
CA LEU A 279 21.37 5.25 -1.95
C LEU A 279 20.00 5.70 -1.45
N VAL A 280 19.73 5.65 -0.14
CA VAL A 280 18.38 5.93 0.40
C VAL A 280 17.94 7.35 0.09
N ALA A 281 18.75 8.34 0.38
CA ALA A 281 18.37 9.74 0.17
C ALA A 281 18.20 10.11 -1.32
N PRO A 282 19.09 9.73 -2.25
CA PRO A 282 18.87 9.93 -3.69
C PRO A 282 17.58 9.27 -4.20
N LEU A 283 17.34 8.01 -3.83
CA LEU A 283 16.16 7.27 -4.27
C LEU A 283 14.86 7.80 -3.64
N ALA A 284 14.89 8.26 -2.40
CA ALA A 284 13.76 8.93 -1.75
C ALA A 284 13.37 10.22 -2.50
N ARG A 285 14.35 11.03 -2.87
CA ARG A 285 14.10 12.26 -3.65
C ARG A 285 13.52 11.95 -5.03
N ALA A 286 14.06 10.92 -5.70
CA ALA A 286 13.53 10.46 -6.99
C ALA A 286 12.06 9.99 -6.86
N ALA A 287 11.73 9.29 -5.78
CA ALA A 287 10.37 8.84 -5.52
C ALA A 287 9.37 10.01 -5.34
N VAL A 288 9.74 11.03 -4.56
CA VAL A 288 8.94 12.25 -4.39
C VAL A 288 8.80 12.97 -5.72
N GLY A 289 9.92 13.13 -6.47
CA GLY A 289 9.92 13.76 -7.79
C GLY A 289 9.09 13.02 -8.85
N ALA A 290 8.96 11.70 -8.74
CA ALA A 290 8.13 10.89 -9.62
C ALA A 290 6.63 10.92 -9.27
N GLY A 291 6.24 11.55 -8.17
CA GLY A 291 4.85 11.70 -7.76
C GLY A 291 4.35 10.64 -6.79
N ALA A 292 5.22 9.99 -6.02
CA ALA A 292 4.79 9.05 -4.99
C ALA A 292 3.97 9.74 -3.88
N ASP A 293 2.96 9.06 -3.37
CA ASP A 293 2.11 9.54 -2.26
C ASP A 293 2.80 9.35 -0.88
N GLY A 294 3.98 8.76 -0.88
CA GLY A 294 4.79 8.63 0.32
C GLY A 294 6.09 7.87 0.10
N ILE A 295 6.92 7.90 1.13
CA ILE A 295 8.17 7.13 1.20
C ILE A 295 8.23 6.33 2.51
N MET A 296 8.90 5.17 2.47
CA MET A 296 9.18 4.36 3.64
C MET A 296 10.67 4.17 3.83
N VAL A 297 11.19 4.54 5.00
CA VAL A 297 12.63 4.60 5.26
C VAL A 297 13.00 3.81 6.50
N ASP A 298 14.04 2.98 6.39
CA ASP A 298 14.67 2.30 7.51
C ASP A 298 15.60 3.25 8.26
N VAL A 299 15.38 3.36 9.56
CA VAL A 299 16.22 4.18 10.47
C VAL A 299 16.64 3.33 11.67
N HIS A 300 17.90 3.43 12.07
CA HIS A 300 18.41 2.71 13.23
C HIS A 300 19.39 3.59 14.02
N PRO A 301 19.36 3.56 15.38
CA PRO A 301 20.23 4.42 16.19
C PRO A 301 21.70 4.03 16.12
N ALA A 302 21.99 2.78 15.77
CA ALA A 302 23.34 2.22 15.58
C ALA A 302 23.32 1.16 14.46
N PRO A 303 23.27 1.57 13.16
CA PRO A 303 23.05 0.65 12.04
C PRO A 303 24.05 -0.51 11.95
N ASP A 304 25.30 -0.28 12.35
CA ASP A 304 26.37 -1.28 12.26
C ASP A 304 26.17 -2.45 13.26
N THR A 305 25.28 -2.29 14.25
CA THR A 305 24.92 -3.33 15.22
C THR A 305 23.51 -3.88 15.00
N ALA A 306 22.82 -3.42 13.99
CA ALA A 306 21.44 -3.84 13.70
C ALA A 306 21.37 -5.33 13.38
N LYS A 307 20.38 -6.02 13.97
CA LYS A 307 20.13 -7.45 13.72
C LYS A 307 19.56 -7.71 12.34
N VAL A 308 18.98 -6.67 11.70
CA VAL A 308 18.33 -6.76 10.39
C VAL A 308 18.61 -5.51 9.56
N ASP A 309 19.11 -5.70 8.33
CA ASP A 309 19.20 -4.69 7.28
C ASP A 309 19.92 -3.38 7.69
N GLY A 310 20.96 -3.48 8.54
CA GLY A 310 21.74 -2.32 9.00
C GLY A 310 22.44 -1.54 7.89
N GLU A 311 22.87 -2.22 6.83
CA GLU A 311 23.57 -1.60 5.69
C GLU A 311 22.74 -0.52 4.98
N GLN A 312 21.43 -0.64 5.01
CA GLN A 312 20.49 0.28 4.35
C GLN A 312 19.85 1.30 5.32
N ALA A 313 20.00 1.10 6.63
CA ALA A 313 19.37 1.96 7.62
C ALA A 313 20.09 3.31 7.74
N LEU A 314 19.33 4.40 7.72
CA LEU A 314 19.85 5.73 8.03
C LEU A 314 20.07 5.88 9.54
N LEU A 315 21.05 6.71 9.91
CA LEU A 315 21.09 7.29 11.25
C LEU A 315 19.91 8.27 11.43
N PRO A 316 19.40 8.49 12.66
CA PRO A 316 18.36 9.50 12.91
C PRO A 316 18.72 10.89 12.41
N SER A 317 20.01 11.29 12.52
CA SER A 317 20.52 12.58 12.03
C SER A 317 20.51 12.66 10.48
N GLU A 318 20.77 11.55 9.78
CA GLU A 318 20.70 11.48 8.32
C GLU A 318 19.23 11.53 7.84
N PHE A 319 18.34 10.86 8.56
CA PHE A 319 16.90 10.93 8.31
C PHE A 319 16.38 12.38 8.48
N ALA A 320 16.78 13.06 9.55
CA ALA A 320 16.40 14.45 9.75
C ALA A 320 16.86 15.36 8.58
N LYS A 321 18.08 15.16 8.07
CA LYS A 321 18.57 15.86 6.87
C LYS A 321 17.75 15.54 5.62
N LEU A 322 17.41 14.27 5.41
CA LEU A 322 16.55 13.85 4.31
C LEU A 322 15.19 14.55 4.37
N MET A 323 14.59 14.66 5.57
CA MET A 323 13.30 15.29 5.77
C MET A 323 13.28 16.79 5.43
N VAL A 324 14.41 17.49 5.54
CA VAL A 324 14.52 18.88 5.06
C VAL A 324 14.28 18.93 3.55
N THR A 325 15.03 18.12 2.79
CA THR A 325 14.91 18.09 1.32
C THR A 325 13.54 17.54 0.87
N VAL A 326 12.97 16.58 1.60
CA VAL A 326 11.64 16.04 1.29
C VAL A 326 10.57 17.13 1.42
N ARG A 327 10.64 17.99 2.46
CA ARG A 327 9.72 19.13 2.63
C ARG A 327 9.85 20.15 1.50
N GLU A 328 11.08 20.49 1.11
CA GLU A 328 11.34 21.41 -0.01
C GLU A 328 10.74 20.88 -1.32
N LEU A 329 10.98 19.61 -1.64
CA LEU A 329 10.43 18.97 -2.82
C LEU A 329 8.89 18.89 -2.77
N ALA A 330 8.33 18.53 -1.61
CA ALA A 330 6.87 18.46 -1.41
C ALA A 330 6.23 19.84 -1.67
N ALA A 331 6.84 20.92 -1.16
CA ALA A 331 6.35 22.29 -1.37
C ALA A 331 6.38 22.69 -2.85
N VAL A 332 7.47 22.37 -3.57
CA VAL A 332 7.60 22.66 -5.02
C VAL A 332 6.57 21.90 -5.83
N LEU A 333 6.25 20.64 -5.45
CA LEU A 333 5.31 19.78 -6.14
C LEU A 333 3.85 19.95 -5.69
N GLY A 334 3.59 20.83 -4.71
CA GLY A 334 2.24 21.10 -4.22
C GLY A 334 1.66 20.02 -3.29
N TYR A 335 2.50 19.17 -2.72
CA TYR A 335 2.06 18.17 -1.73
C TYR A 335 1.84 18.80 -0.34
N GLN A 336 0.83 18.29 0.35
CA GLN A 336 0.67 18.48 1.79
C GLN A 336 1.50 17.41 2.54
N LEU A 337 2.17 17.79 3.62
CA LEU A 337 3.09 16.93 4.37
C LEU A 337 2.69 16.88 5.85
#